data_8a7fa18f4adcabc082b756eddd0a6828
#
_entry.id   8a7fa18f4adcabc082b756eddd0a6828
#
_cell.length_a   1.000
_cell.length_b   1.000
_cell.length_c   1.000
_cell.angle_alpha   90.00
_cell.angle_beta   90.00
_cell.angle_gamma   90.00
#
_symmetry.space_group_name_H-M   'P 1'
#
loop_
_entity.id
_entity.type
_entity.pdbx_description
1 polymer ?
#
loop_
_entity_poly.entity_id
_entity_poly.type
_entity_poly.pdbx_seq_one_letter_code
_entity_poly.pdbx_strand_id
1 'polypeptide(L)'
;MKILIIDDERSIRNSMKEILSDEGYIVETAENGSDGLGMAAKTHYDVIFCDIKMPGMDGMEVLDKLTEEGSEAAVVMISGHGDIDTAVECIKKGAFDFIQKPLDLNRILITVKNATDKSKLVTQTRMLKKKVYGGERMVGESPAIGHIREIIEKVAPTPARVLITGGNGSGKELVARSLHELSDRASQPYIEVNCAAIPSELIESELFGHEKGSFTSAIKQHKGKFEQADGGTLFLDEIGDMSLAAQAKVLRVLQENKLSRVGSDTDIKVDVRVIAATNKDLRAEIEKGNFREDLYHRISVIVIKVPSLDERKSDIPLLVDYFVDRICTETAMPRKTFSDEAVKLLQERSWKGNIRELRNVVERLLILGDSTITAANVRDYVL
;
A
#
# COMPACT_ATOMS: atom_id res chain seq x y z
N MET A 1 11.87 -8.90 22.46
CA MET A 1 11.67 -9.87 21.38
C MET A 1 11.31 -11.20 22.00
N LYS A 2 10.25 -11.83 21.53
CA LYS A 2 9.69 -13.06 22.12
C LYS A 2 9.90 -14.24 21.16
N ILE A 3 10.51 -15.30 21.67
CA ILE A 3 10.89 -16.48 20.90
C ILE A 3 10.16 -17.70 21.46
N LEU A 4 9.60 -18.52 20.59
CA LEU A 4 9.03 -19.82 20.95
C LEU A 4 9.95 -20.94 20.43
N ILE A 5 10.20 -21.95 21.23
CA ILE A 5 10.94 -23.15 20.86
C ILE A 5 10.02 -24.35 21.00
N ILE A 6 9.80 -25.08 19.90
CA ILE A 6 8.96 -26.27 19.82
C ILE A 6 9.88 -27.45 19.48
N ASP A 7 10.14 -28.31 20.43
CA ASP A 7 11.04 -29.48 20.28
C ASP A 7 10.65 -30.51 21.34
N ASP A 8 10.58 -31.78 21.04
CA ASP A 8 10.24 -32.84 22.02
C ASP A 8 11.41 -33.15 22.98
N GLU A 9 12.64 -32.85 22.58
CA GLU A 9 13.84 -33.07 23.38
C GLU A 9 14.03 -31.97 24.44
N ARG A 10 13.81 -32.31 25.74
CA ARG A 10 13.96 -31.36 26.85
C ARG A 10 15.35 -30.73 26.95
N SER A 11 16.40 -31.50 26.61
CA SER A 11 17.79 -31.03 26.60
C SER A 11 17.99 -29.87 25.63
N ILE A 12 17.46 -29.99 24.41
CA ILE A 12 17.52 -28.96 23.36
C ILE A 12 16.76 -27.73 23.79
N ARG A 13 15.51 -27.90 24.25
CA ARG A 13 14.67 -26.76 24.73
C ARG A 13 15.40 -25.99 25.82
N ASN A 14 16.00 -26.67 26.82
CA ASN A 14 16.69 -26.01 27.94
C ASN A 14 17.96 -25.27 27.48
N SER A 15 18.79 -25.90 26.67
CA SER A 15 20.02 -25.30 26.17
C SER A 15 19.74 -24.10 25.29
N MET A 16 18.78 -24.18 24.35
CA MET A 16 18.40 -23.04 23.52
C MET A 16 17.77 -21.91 24.34
N LYS A 17 16.93 -22.26 25.35
CA LYS A 17 16.32 -21.27 26.24
C LYS A 17 17.37 -20.52 27.04
N GLU A 18 18.33 -21.19 27.64
CA GLU A 18 19.43 -20.60 28.41
C GLU A 18 20.24 -19.62 27.52
N ILE A 19 20.74 -20.12 26.37
CA ILE A 19 21.50 -19.33 25.41
C ILE A 19 20.77 -18.07 24.96
N LEU A 20 19.53 -18.21 24.53
CA LEU A 20 18.77 -17.07 24.01
C LEU A 20 18.31 -16.11 25.13
N SER A 21 18.10 -16.63 26.35
CA SER A 21 17.78 -15.77 27.50
C SER A 21 18.98 -14.94 27.96
N ASP A 22 20.18 -15.50 27.90
CA ASP A 22 21.44 -14.79 28.20
C ASP A 22 21.69 -13.64 27.21
N GLU A 23 21.24 -13.78 25.97
CA GLU A 23 21.27 -12.72 24.95
C GLU A 23 20.10 -11.72 25.08
N GLY A 24 19.29 -11.83 26.16
CA GLY A 24 18.23 -10.89 26.48
C GLY A 24 16.90 -11.10 25.77
N TYR A 25 16.69 -12.26 25.15
CA TYR A 25 15.40 -12.61 24.54
C TYR A 25 14.44 -13.22 25.57
N ILE A 26 13.13 -12.99 25.37
CA ILE A 26 12.08 -13.65 26.15
C ILE A 26 11.76 -14.97 25.48
N VAL A 27 12.07 -16.10 26.13
CA VAL A 27 11.97 -17.42 25.52
C VAL A 27 10.93 -18.26 26.24
N GLU A 28 9.96 -18.76 25.45
CA GLU A 28 8.99 -19.75 25.87
C GLU A 28 9.23 -21.07 25.13
N THR A 29 8.80 -22.20 25.69
CA THR A 29 9.05 -23.53 25.13
C THR A 29 7.77 -24.36 25.12
N ALA A 30 7.60 -25.17 24.09
CA ALA A 30 6.55 -26.18 23.95
C ALA A 30 7.17 -27.55 23.71
N GLU A 31 6.53 -28.62 24.21
CA GLU A 31 7.04 -29.98 24.13
C GLU A 31 6.57 -30.73 22.88
N ASN A 32 5.58 -30.20 22.18
CA ASN A 32 5.02 -30.80 20.99
C ASN A 32 4.37 -29.72 20.09
N GLY A 33 4.05 -30.08 18.86
CA GLY A 33 3.47 -29.17 17.87
C GLY A 33 2.12 -28.60 18.27
N SER A 34 1.26 -29.40 18.93
CA SER A 34 -0.08 -28.95 19.34
C SER A 34 -0.03 -27.85 20.40
N ASP A 35 0.83 -28.02 21.42
CA ASP A 35 1.03 -27.01 22.47
C ASP A 35 1.66 -25.74 21.87
N GLY A 36 2.64 -25.91 20.98
CA GLY A 36 3.29 -24.81 20.27
C GLY A 36 2.30 -23.95 19.49
N LEU A 37 1.41 -24.57 18.71
CA LEU A 37 0.34 -23.86 17.99
C LEU A 37 -0.63 -23.18 18.95
N GLY A 38 -1.03 -23.87 20.03
CA GLY A 38 -1.90 -23.29 21.05
C GLY A 38 -1.31 -22.06 21.75
N MET A 39 0.03 -22.01 21.89
CA MET A 39 0.75 -20.83 22.39
C MET A 39 0.85 -19.74 21.34
N ALA A 40 1.16 -20.08 20.09
CA ALA A 40 1.24 -19.13 18.97
C ALA A 40 -0.10 -18.44 18.69
N ALA A 41 -1.21 -19.14 18.84
CA ALA A 41 -2.57 -18.56 18.71
C ALA A 41 -2.92 -17.53 19.80
N LYS A 42 -2.31 -17.65 21.00
CA LYS A 42 -2.62 -16.78 22.15
C LYS A 42 -1.63 -15.63 22.30
N THR A 43 -0.42 -15.80 21.80
CA THR A 43 0.70 -14.88 22.01
C THR A 43 1.46 -14.66 20.73
N HIS A 44 1.78 -13.39 20.45
CA HIS A 44 2.63 -13.06 19.31
C HIS A 44 4.10 -13.38 19.62
N TYR A 45 4.74 -14.14 18.74
CA TYR A 45 6.17 -14.44 18.76
C TYR A 45 6.83 -13.81 17.54
N ASP A 46 8.06 -13.32 17.73
CA ASP A 46 8.88 -12.77 16.63
C ASP A 46 9.57 -13.88 15.82
N VAL A 47 10.02 -14.94 16.54
CA VAL A 47 10.67 -16.12 15.94
C VAL A 47 10.12 -17.38 16.59
N ILE A 48 9.88 -18.40 15.79
CA ILE A 48 9.49 -19.74 16.24
C ILE A 48 10.52 -20.73 15.72
N PHE A 49 11.24 -21.38 16.62
CA PHE A 49 12.05 -22.55 16.30
C PHE A 49 11.19 -23.81 16.43
N CYS A 50 11.16 -24.64 15.40
CA CYS A 50 10.32 -25.85 15.38
C CYS A 50 11.12 -27.05 14.91
N ASP A 51 11.21 -28.10 15.74
CA ASP A 51 11.76 -29.35 15.30
C ASP A 51 10.83 -30.05 14.30
N ILE A 52 11.41 -30.69 13.29
CA ILE A 52 10.62 -31.38 12.26
C ILE A 52 10.07 -32.69 12.81
N LYS A 53 10.87 -33.47 13.53
CA LYS A 53 10.48 -34.81 13.99
C LYS A 53 9.99 -34.76 15.42
N MET A 54 8.71 -34.65 15.63
CA MET A 54 8.09 -34.70 16.94
C MET A 54 6.97 -35.74 16.99
N PRO A 55 6.72 -36.38 18.15
CA PRO A 55 5.59 -37.28 18.33
C PRO A 55 4.24 -36.57 18.16
N GLY A 56 3.32 -37.19 17.46
CA GLY A 56 1.95 -36.64 17.21
C GLY A 56 1.92 -35.73 16.01
N MET A 57 1.93 -34.41 16.24
CA MET A 57 1.98 -33.42 15.18
C MET A 57 3.45 -33.09 14.84
N ASP A 58 3.85 -33.33 13.60
CA ASP A 58 5.20 -33.02 13.15
C ASP A 58 5.40 -31.52 12.86
N GLY A 59 6.67 -31.11 12.72
CA GLY A 59 7.02 -29.72 12.50
C GLY A 59 6.58 -29.17 11.14
N MET A 60 6.40 -30.03 10.14
CA MET A 60 5.90 -29.62 8.83
C MET A 60 4.41 -29.27 8.89
N GLU A 61 3.63 -30.04 9.64
CA GLU A 61 2.22 -29.74 9.92
C GLU A 61 2.07 -28.45 10.72
N VAL A 62 2.99 -28.19 11.68
CA VAL A 62 3.02 -26.91 12.43
C VAL A 62 3.30 -25.74 11.50
N LEU A 63 4.28 -25.87 10.60
CA LEU A 63 4.62 -24.83 9.61
C LEU A 63 3.43 -24.52 8.69
N ASP A 64 2.78 -25.55 8.15
CA ASP A 64 1.62 -25.41 7.26
C ASP A 64 0.50 -24.64 7.97
N LYS A 65 0.14 -25.01 9.21
CA LYS A 65 -0.90 -24.32 9.98
C LYS A 65 -0.54 -22.87 10.32
N LEU A 66 0.69 -22.59 10.74
CA LEU A 66 1.14 -21.22 11.01
C LEU A 66 1.08 -20.35 9.75
N THR A 67 1.38 -20.93 8.59
CA THR A 67 1.33 -20.25 7.30
C THR A 67 -0.12 -20.00 6.86
N GLU A 68 -1.01 -20.97 7.00
CA GLU A 68 -2.45 -20.86 6.71
C GLU A 68 -3.14 -19.84 7.60
N GLU A 69 -2.78 -19.77 8.87
CA GLU A 69 -3.30 -18.79 9.84
C GLU A 69 -2.69 -17.38 9.66
N GLY A 70 -1.75 -17.21 8.73
CA GLY A 70 -1.11 -15.92 8.42
C GLY A 70 -0.20 -15.41 9.54
N SER A 71 0.48 -16.30 10.27
CA SER A 71 1.41 -15.92 11.32
C SER A 71 2.54 -15.03 10.77
N GLU A 72 2.79 -13.89 11.42
CA GLU A 72 3.90 -12.98 11.07
C GLU A 72 5.25 -13.43 11.66
N ALA A 73 5.27 -14.50 12.47
CA ALA A 73 6.49 -15.04 13.09
C ALA A 73 7.45 -15.63 12.05
N ALA A 74 8.74 -15.39 12.20
CA ALA A 74 9.75 -16.06 11.40
C ALA A 74 9.93 -17.52 11.89
N VAL A 75 9.40 -18.49 11.14
CA VAL A 75 9.49 -19.92 11.51
C VAL A 75 10.83 -20.48 11.02
N VAL A 76 11.66 -20.98 11.94
CA VAL A 76 12.95 -21.62 11.69
C VAL A 76 12.82 -23.11 11.98
N MET A 77 12.99 -23.93 10.95
CA MET A 77 12.89 -25.37 11.10
C MET A 77 14.21 -25.97 11.59
N ILE A 78 14.13 -26.93 12.52
CA ILE A 78 15.26 -27.65 13.06
C ILE A 78 15.15 -29.14 12.66
N SER A 79 16.25 -29.79 12.25
CA SER A 79 16.23 -31.18 11.88
C SER A 79 17.52 -31.92 12.30
N GLY A 80 17.35 -33.13 12.80
CA GLY A 80 18.48 -34.06 13.06
C GLY A 80 19.01 -34.77 11.80
N HIS A 81 18.29 -34.76 10.69
CA HIS A 81 18.72 -35.35 9.42
C HIS A 81 18.82 -34.21 8.39
N GLY A 82 20.06 -33.91 7.99
CA GLY A 82 20.38 -32.82 7.05
C GLY A 82 20.16 -33.22 5.60
N ASP A 83 18.93 -33.64 5.25
CA ASP A 83 18.56 -33.86 3.86
C ASP A 83 18.26 -32.51 3.19
N ILE A 84 18.99 -32.24 2.10
CA ILE A 84 18.84 -31.02 1.31
C ILE A 84 17.38 -30.87 0.79
N ASP A 85 16.78 -32.01 0.44
CA ASP A 85 15.41 -32.00 -0.08
C ASP A 85 14.39 -31.52 0.98
N THR A 86 14.54 -31.96 2.23
CA THR A 86 13.72 -31.50 3.36
C THR A 86 13.90 -30.01 3.63
N ALA A 87 15.15 -29.51 3.58
CA ALA A 87 15.40 -28.07 3.75
C ALA A 87 14.74 -27.25 2.65
N VAL A 88 14.84 -27.68 1.39
CA VAL A 88 14.19 -27.03 0.24
C VAL A 88 12.67 -27.05 0.38
N GLU A 89 12.10 -28.16 0.86
CA GLU A 89 10.65 -28.26 1.09
C GLU A 89 10.17 -27.28 2.18
N CYS A 90 10.88 -27.19 3.32
CA CYS A 90 10.58 -26.24 4.38
C CYS A 90 10.53 -24.80 3.85
N ILE A 91 11.57 -24.40 3.09
CA ILE A 91 11.64 -23.04 2.54
C ILE A 91 10.49 -22.77 1.53
N LYS A 92 10.16 -23.75 0.68
CA LYS A 92 9.02 -23.63 -0.26
C LYS A 92 7.68 -23.48 0.45
N LYS A 93 7.51 -24.09 1.61
CA LYS A 93 6.31 -24.00 2.47
C LYS A 93 6.27 -22.71 3.32
N GLY A 94 7.29 -21.85 3.23
CA GLY A 94 7.29 -20.55 3.90
C GLY A 94 8.16 -20.46 5.17
N ALA A 95 8.97 -21.46 5.48
CA ALA A 95 9.95 -21.34 6.55
C ALA A 95 10.94 -20.22 6.25
N PHE A 96 11.33 -19.48 7.30
CA PHE A 96 12.31 -18.41 7.21
C PHE A 96 13.73 -18.94 6.99
N ASP A 97 14.10 -20.00 7.71
CA ASP A 97 15.41 -20.66 7.62
C ASP A 97 15.29 -22.12 8.08
N PHE A 98 16.36 -22.88 7.87
CA PHE A 98 16.51 -24.27 8.28
C PHE A 98 17.86 -24.44 8.99
N ILE A 99 17.87 -25.13 10.14
CA ILE A 99 19.07 -25.42 10.94
C ILE A 99 19.17 -26.91 11.20
N GLN A 100 20.33 -27.47 10.87
CA GLN A 100 20.61 -28.89 11.13
C GLN A 100 21.15 -29.08 12.54
N LYS A 101 20.72 -30.14 13.24
CA LYS A 101 21.35 -30.64 14.48
C LYS A 101 22.68 -31.34 14.14
N PRO A 102 23.77 -31.18 14.92
CA PRO A 102 23.84 -30.50 16.22
C PRO A 102 23.78 -28.97 16.06
N LEU A 103 23.06 -28.29 16.97
CA LEU A 103 22.83 -26.87 16.92
C LEU A 103 24.11 -26.07 17.21
N ASP A 104 24.54 -25.28 16.26
CA ASP A 104 25.63 -24.32 16.42
C ASP A 104 25.09 -22.98 16.96
N LEU A 105 25.68 -22.51 18.08
CA LEU A 105 25.30 -21.31 18.75
C LEU A 105 25.35 -20.07 17.81
N ASN A 106 26.45 -19.93 17.05
CA ASN A 106 26.59 -18.80 16.15
C ASN A 106 25.52 -18.81 15.05
N ARG A 107 25.18 -19.99 14.55
CA ARG A 107 24.13 -20.16 13.53
C ARG A 107 22.77 -19.73 14.07
N ILE A 108 22.41 -20.14 15.30
CA ILE A 108 21.17 -19.75 15.97
C ILE A 108 21.11 -18.23 16.11
N LEU A 109 22.15 -17.60 16.65
CA LEU A 109 22.18 -16.14 16.89
C LEU A 109 22.13 -15.34 15.59
N ILE A 110 22.85 -15.78 14.54
CA ILE A 110 22.79 -15.14 13.21
C ILE A 110 21.38 -15.26 12.63
N THR A 111 20.74 -16.43 12.72
CA THR A 111 19.39 -16.64 12.21
C THR A 111 18.36 -15.77 12.96
N VAL A 112 18.45 -15.69 14.30
CA VAL A 112 17.60 -14.79 15.09
C VAL A 112 17.80 -13.33 14.70
N LYS A 113 19.05 -12.89 14.52
CA LYS A 113 19.36 -11.53 14.07
C LYS A 113 18.77 -11.23 12.70
N ASN A 114 18.97 -12.11 11.73
CA ASN A 114 18.40 -11.94 10.37
C ASN A 114 16.87 -11.90 10.38
N ALA A 115 16.23 -12.76 11.16
CA ALA A 115 14.77 -12.75 11.35
C ALA A 115 14.29 -11.42 11.96
N THR A 116 15.02 -10.93 12.97
CA THR A 116 14.72 -9.65 13.62
C THR A 116 14.88 -8.46 12.68
N ASP A 117 15.95 -8.43 11.89
CA ASP A 117 16.21 -7.32 10.95
C ASP A 117 15.15 -7.30 9.85
N LYS A 118 14.71 -8.46 9.35
CA LYS A 118 13.60 -8.56 8.40
C LYS A 118 12.29 -8.06 9.01
N SER A 119 11.94 -8.50 10.21
CA SER A 119 10.73 -8.09 10.91
C SER A 119 10.74 -6.57 11.20
N LYS A 120 11.89 -6.01 11.66
CA LYS A 120 12.05 -4.56 11.84
C LYS A 120 11.88 -3.79 10.54
N LEU A 121 12.47 -4.25 9.43
CA LEU A 121 12.32 -3.62 8.11
C LEU A 121 10.87 -3.65 7.63
N VAL A 122 10.17 -4.76 7.79
CA VAL A 122 8.74 -4.88 7.44
C VAL A 122 7.92 -3.93 8.32
N THR A 123 8.14 -3.92 9.63
CA THR A 123 7.43 -3.04 10.56
C THR A 123 7.76 -1.57 10.32
N GLN A 124 9.01 -1.20 10.08
CA GLN A 124 9.41 0.16 9.72
C GLN A 124 8.82 0.59 8.38
N THR A 125 8.81 -0.29 7.39
CA THR A 125 8.17 -0.04 6.08
C THR A 125 6.66 0.14 6.25
N ARG A 126 6.01 -0.67 7.10
CA ARG A 126 4.58 -0.54 7.43
C ARG A 126 4.30 0.74 8.22
N MET A 127 5.15 1.10 9.17
CA MET A 127 5.06 2.37 9.91
C MET A 127 5.34 3.58 9.01
N LEU A 128 6.32 3.51 8.12
CA LEU A 128 6.61 4.54 7.12
C LEU A 128 5.47 4.65 6.09
N LYS A 129 4.96 3.54 5.57
CA LYS A 129 3.75 3.51 4.76
C LYS A 129 2.57 4.12 5.53
N LYS A 130 2.39 3.79 6.80
CA LYS A 130 1.34 4.35 7.65
C LYS A 130 1.56 5.84 7.98
N LYS A 131 2.80 6.31 8.10
CA LYS A 131 3.13 7.75 8.27
C LYS A 131 2.99 8.53 6.96
N VAL A 132 3.44 7.98 5.84
CA VAL A 132 3.40 8.64 4.53
C VAL A 132 2.01 8.53 3.90
N TYR A 133 1.31 7.41 4.10
CA TYR A 133 0.04 7.08 3.45
C TYR A 133 -1.10 6.79 4.44
N GLY A 134 -0.81 6.69 5.72
CA GLY A 134 -1.72 6.18 6.75
C GLY A 134 -2.53 7.26 7.43
N GLY A 135 -3.58 7.69 6.80
CA GLY A 135 -4.55 8.58 7.40
C GLY A 135 -5.61 9.12 6.47
N GLU A 136 -5.43 8.97 5.17
CA GLU A 136 -6.44 9.45 4.22
C GLU A 136 -7.52 8.38 4.02
N ARG A 137 -8.56 8.47 4.83
CA ARG A 137 -9.77 7.67 4.64
C ARG A 137 -10.75 8.46 3.78
N MET A 138 -11.53 7.75 2.99
CA MET A 138 -12.68 8.33 2.29
C MET A 138 -13.75 8.68 3.33
N VAL A 139 -13.74 9.95 3.79
CA VAL A 139 -14.68 10.50 4.77
C VAL A 139 -15.94 10.97 4.05
N GLY A 140 -17.11 10.66 4.61
CA GLY A 140 -18.42 11.03 4.11
C GLY A 140 -19.43 9.89 4.29
N GLU A 141 -20.69 10.25 4.48
CA GLU A 141 -21.83 9.35 4.66
C GLU A 141 -22.93 9.64 3.62
N SER A 142 -22.68 10.54 2.68
CA SER A 142 -23.62 10.82 1.60
C SER A 142 -23.86 9.57 0.74
N PRO A 143 -25.08 9.40 0.17
CA PRO A 143 -25.40 8.27 -0.71
C PRO A 143 -24.42 8.13 -1.88
N ALA A 144 -23.90 9.24 -2.39
CA ALA A 144 -22.93 9.23 -3.48
C ALA A 144 -21.59 8.57 -3.07
N ILE A 145 -21.11 8.84 -1.85
CA ILE A 145 -19.90 8.20 -1.32
C ILE A 145 -20.17 6.73 -0.97
N GLY A 146 -21.35 6.42 -0.43
CA GLY A 146 -21.78 5.04 -0.19
C GLY A 146 -21.73 4.21 -1.47
N HIS A 147 -22.29 4.73 -2.56
CA HIS A 147 -22.26 4.06 -3.87
C HIS A 147 -20.82 3.83 -4.40
N ILE A 148 -19.92 4.80 -4.22
CA ILE A 148 -18.51 4.61 -4.61
C ILE A 148 -17.86 3.48 -3.82
N ARG A 149 -18.10 3.38 -2.50
CA ARG A 149 -17.59 2.28 -1.67
C ARG A 149 -18.08 0.93 -2.15
N GLU A 150 -19.37 0.79 -2.47
CA GLU A 150 -19.93 -0.43 -3.03
C GLU A 150 -19.28 -0.84 -4.37
N ILE A 151 -19.01 0.14 -5.24
CA ILE A 151 -18.30 -0.13 -6.50
C ILE A 151 -16.87 -0.58 -6.22
N ILE A 152 -16.16 0.10 -5.31
CA ILE A 152 -14.79 -0.27 -4.94
C ILE A 152 -14.74 -1.70 -4.41
N GLU A 153 -15.62 -2.08 -3.49
CA GLU A 153 -15.68 -3.44 -2.93
C GLU A 153 -15.89 -4.51 -4.00
N LYS A 154 -16.73 -4.24 -5.00
CA LYS A 154 -17.00 -5.18 -6.10
C LYS A 154 -15.86 -5.25 -7.11
N VAL A 155 -15.18 -4.14 -7.38
CA VAL A 155 -14.19 -4.02 -8.45
C VAL A 155 -12.76 -4.31 -7.96
N ALA A 156 -12.47 -4.03 -6.69
CA ALA A 156 -11.12 -4.20 -6.13
C ALA A 156 -10.55 -5.61 -6.33
N PRO A 157 -11.29 -6.72 -6.04
CA PRO A 157 -10.78 -8.08 -6.21
C PRO A 157 -10.57 -8.50 -7.67
N THR A 158 -10.99 -7.68 -8.64
CA THR A 158 -10.89 -8.01 -10.06
C THR A 158 -9.64 -7.40 -10.69
N PRO A 159 -9.11 -7.97 -11.79
CA PRO A 159 -8.03 -7.34 -12.56
C PRO A 159 -8.53 -6.21 -13.48
N ALA A 160 -9.80 -5.82 -13.39
CA ALA A 160 -10.40 -4.80 -14.25
C ALA A 160 -9.67 -3.47 -14.17
N ARG A 161 -9.53 -2.82 -15.33
CA ARG A 161 -9.03 -1.46 -15.43
C ARG A 161 -10.13 -0.49 -15.05
N VAL A 162 -9.74 0.56 -14.33
CA VAL A 162 -10.67 1.55 -13.81
C VAL A 162 -10.26 2.94 -14.28
N LEU A 163 -11.22 3.66 -14.82
CA LEU A 163 -11.10 5.10 -15.09
C LEU A 163 -11.88 5.88 -14.03
N ILE A 164 -11.18 6.73 -13.29
CA ILE A 164 -11.77 7.58 -12.26
C ILE A 164 -11.91 8.99 -12.82
N THR A 165 -13.12 9.53 -12.84
CA THR A 165 -13.40 10.88 -13.33
C THR A 165 -13.90 11.78 -12.19
N GLY A 166 -13.56 13.06 -12.22
CA GLY A 166 -14.01 14.01 -11.20
C GLY A 166 -13.15 15.26 -11.14
N GLY A 167 -13.68 16.32 -10.56
CA GLY A 167 -12.98 17.60 -10.44
C GLY A 167 -11.65 17.51 -9.66
N ASN A 168 -10.83 18.55 -9.78
CA ASN A 168 -9.59 18.66 -9.00
C ASN A 168 -9.90 18.69 -7.51
N GLY A 169 -9.12 17.94 -6.72
CA GLY A 169 -9.28 17.88 -5.27
C GLY A 169 -10.55 17.15 -4.78
N SER A 170 -11.26 16.42 -5.64
CA SER A 170 -12.46 15.65 -5.27
C SER A 170 -12.18 14.36 -4.50
N GLY A 171 -10.93 13.85 -4.54
CA GLY A 171 -10.51 12.62 -3.88
C GLY A 171 -10.32 11.42 -4.82
N LYS A 172 -10.04 11.63 -6.11
CA LYS A 172 -9.77 10.57 -7.10
C LYS A 172 -8.64 9.62 -6.65
N GLU A 173 -7.58 10.18 -6.06
CA GLU A 173 -6.45 9.42 -5.54
C GLU A 173 -6.87 8.45 -4.42
N LEU A 174 -7.76 8.88 -3.50
CA LEU A 174 -8.27 8.00 -2.44
C LEU A 174 -9.05 6.82 -3.00
N VAL A 175 -9.82 7.03 -4.06
CA VAL A 175 -10.55 5.95 -4.74
C VAL A 175 -9.57 4.96 -5.37
N ALA A 176 -8.52 5.45 -6.06
CA ALA A 176 -7.50 4.59 -6.68
C ALA A 176 -6.74 3.78 -5.64
N ARG A 177 -6.39 4.40 -4.51
CA ARG A 177 -5.71 3.75 -3.40
C ARG A 177 -6.59 2.68 -2.75
N SER A 178 -7.87 2.99 -2.47
CA SER A 178 -8.82 2.03 -1.92
C SER A 178 -9.02 0.81 -2.83
N LEU A 179 -9.05 1.01 -4.16
CA LEU A 179 -9.10 -0.07 -5.14
C LEU A 179 -7.87 -0.99 -5.07
N HIS A 180 -6.68 -0.44 -4.80
CA HIS A 180 -5.47 -1.24 -4.62
C HIS A 180 -5.48 -1.96 -3.28
N GLU A 181 -5.76 -1.26 -2.17
CA GLU A 181 -5.72 -1.79 -0.80
C GLU A 181 -6.72 -2.93 -0.56
N LEU A 182 -7.86 -2.94 -1.28
CA LEU A 182 -8.88 -3.98 -1.22
C LEU A 182 -8.73 -5.04 -2.31
N SER A 183 -7.64 -5.03 -3.09
CA SER A 183 -7.38 -6.00 -4.16
C SER A 183 -6.48 -7.13 -3.71
N ASP A 184 -6.44 -8.21 -4.52
CA ASP A 184 -5.49 -9.32 -4.34
C ASP A 184 -4.02 -8.87 -4.48
N ARG A 185 -3.77 -7.64 -4.96
CA ARG A 185 -2.45 -7.02 -5.11
C ARG A 185 -2.12 -6.03 -3.98
N ALA A 186 -2.86 -5.99 -2.88
CA ALA A 186 -2.68 -5.05 -1.77
C ALA A 186 -1.27 -5.08 -1.15
N SER A 187 -0.61 -6.24 -1.16
CA SER A 187 0.77 -6.41 -0.68
C SER A 187 1.84 -6.05 -1.72
N GLN A 188 1.46 -5.89 -2.98
CA GLN A 188 2.34 -5.63 -4.11
C GLN A 188 2.60 -4.11 -4.30
N PRO A 189 3.54 -3.71 -5.17
CA PRO A 189 3.82 -2.30 -5.41
C PRO A 189 2.58 -1.51 -5.86
N TYR A 190 2.37 -0.33 -5.27
CA TYR A 190 1.48 0.71 -5.77
C TYR A 190 2.31 1.88 -6.24
N ILE A 191 2.38 2.08 -7.54
CA ILE A 191 3.18 3.14 -8.17
C ILE A 191 2.23 4.21 -8.70
N GLU A 192 2.48 5.44 -8.30
CA GLU A 192 1.68 6.61 -8.66
C GLU A 192 2.47 7.52 -9.61
N VAL A 193 1.79 7.98 -10.65
CA VAL A 193 2.34 8.90 -11.65
C VAL A 193 1.33 9.99 -11.95
N ASN A 194 1.68 11.23 -11.65
CA ASN A 194 0.92 12.40 -12.10
C ASN A 194 1.43 12.84 -13.47
N CYS A 195 0.63 12.55 -14.52
CA CYS A 195 1.02 12.83 -15.91
C CYS A 195 1.13 14.33 -16.21
N ALA A 196 0.39 15.18 -15.49
CA ALA A 196 0.44 16.63 -15.65
C ALA A 196 1.71 17.27 -15.03
N ALA A 197 2.32 16.59 -14.05
CA ALA A 197 3.51 17.09 -13.35
C ALA A 197 4.82 16.78 -14.09
N ILE A 198 4.79 15.90 -15.10
CA ILE A 198 5.97 15.48 -15.86
C ILE A 198 6.00 16.19 -17.22
N PRO A 199 7.10 16.86 -17.59
CA PRO A 199 7.26 17.44 -18.92
C PRO A 199 7.01 16.41 -20.02
N SER A 200 6.34 16.82 -21.10
CA SER A 200 5.93 15.93 -22.21
C SER A 200 7.09 15.13 -22.83
N GLU A 201 8.28 15.72 -22.86
CA GLU A 201 9.50 15.11 -23.41
C GLU A 201 10.07 14.01 -22.49
N LEU A 202 9.74 14.04 -21.19
CA LEU A 202 10.26 13.10 -20.20
C LEU A 202 9.29 12.00 -19.84
N ILE A 203 8.01 12.17 -20.13
CA ILE A 203 6.95 11.24 -19.70
C ILE A 203 7.17 9.82 -20.23
N GLU A 204 7.67 9.66 -21.45
CA GLU A 204 7.98 8.35 -22.00
C GLU A 204 9.13 7.68 -21.26
N SER A 205 10.19 8.42 -20.96
CA SER A 205 11.33 7.94 -20.18
C SER A 205 10.95 7.56 -18.75
N GLU A 206 10.07 8.33 -18.11
CA GLU A 206 9.56 8.02 -16.76
C GLU A 206 8.67 6.79 -16.76
N LEU A 207 7.74 6.67 -17.70
CA LEU A 207 6.80 5.54 -17.75
C LEU A 207 7.46 4.23 -18.16
N PHE A 208 8.29 4.25 -19.22
CA PHE A 208 8.81 3.04 -19.86
C PHE A 208 10.31 2.78 -19.56
N GLY A 209 11.00 3.76 -18.96
CA GLY A 209 12.44 3.69 -18.74
C GLY A 209 13.26 4.01 -19.99
N HIS A 210 14.57 4.06 -19.80
CA HIS A 210 15.52 4.32 -20.90
C HIS A 210 16.83 3.55 -20.73
N GLU A 211 17.46 3.23 -21.84
CA GLU A 211 18.82 2.71 -21.87
C GLU A 211 19.85 3.83 -21.81
N LYS A 212 21.05 3.50 -21.33
CA LYS A 212 22.17 4.45 -21.31
C LYS A 212 22.47 4.95 -22.74
N GLY A 213 22.52 6.27 -22.91
CA GLY A 213 22.84 6.90 -24.18
C GLY A 213 21.67 7.09 -25.15
N SER A 214 20.44 6.78 -24.74
CA SER A 214 19.24 6.94 -25.59
C SER A 214 18.89 8.40 -25.90
N PHE A 215 19.35 9.35 -25.08
CA PHE A 215 19.27 10.80 -25.29
C PHE A 215 20.41 11.51 -24.54
N THR A 216 20.63 12.79 -24.79
CA THR A 216 21.81 13.55 -24.31
C THR A 216 22.06 13.49 -22.81
N SER A 217 21.00 13.40 -21.99
CA SER A 217 21.08 13.31 -20.52
C SER A 217 20.94 11.88 -19.97
N ALA A 218 20.85 10.85 -20.81
CA ALA A 218 20.72 9.45 -20.39
C ALA A 218 22.08 8.85 -19.97
N ILE A 219 22.63 9.29 -18.84
CA ILE A 219 23.95 8.87 -18.35
C ILE A 219 23.95 7.41 -17.86
N LYS A 220 22.83 6.95 -17.30
CA LYS A 220 22.61 5.60 -16.75
C LYS A 220 21.32 5.02 -17.29
N GLN A 221 21.21 3.68 -17.25
CA GLN A 221 19.97 2.99 -17.47
C GLN A 221 18.96 3.34 -16.36
N HIS A 222 17.69 3.53 -16.72
CA HIS A 222 16.60 3.82 -15.79
C HIS A 222 15.42 2.85 -15.99
N LYS A 223 14.91 2.27 -14.89
CA LYS A 223 13.70 1.45 -14.90
C LYS A 223 12.46 2.34 -14.86
N GLY A 224 11.58 2.18 -15.84
CA GLY A 224 10.33 2.93 -15.92
C GLY A 224 9.32 2.54 -14.84
N LYS A 225 8.28 3.37 -14.69
CA LYS A 225 7.21 3.16 -13.70
C LYS A 225 6.40 1.88 -13.94
N PHE A 226 6.22 1.46 -15.20
CA PHE A 226 5.61 0.17 -15.51
C PHE A 226 6.44 -1.02 -15.00
N GLU A 227 7.76 -0.97 -15.15
CA GLU A 227 8.65 -2.02 -14.60
C GLU A 227 8.65 -2.01 -13.07
N GLN A 228 8.59 -0.83 -12.43
CA GLN A 228 8.51 -0.69 -10.97
C GLN A 228 7.19 -1.20 -10.39
N ALA A 229 6.11 -1.17 -11.19
CA ALA A 229 4.78 -1.60 -10.81
C ALA A 229 4.52 -3.09 -11.13
N ASP A 230 5.51 -3.83 -11.62
CA ASP A 230 5.35 -5.23 -12.01
C ASP A 230 4.82 -6.09 -10.86
N GLY A 231 3.84 -6.93 -11.13
CA GLY A 231 3.06 -7.68 -10.14
C GLY A 231 2.03 -6.87 -9.35
N GLY A 232 2.06 -5.53 -9.43
CA GLY A 232 1.29 -4.60 -8.61
C GLY A 232 0.28 -3.76 -9.40
N THR A 233 0.16 -2.49 -8.98
CA THR A 233 -0.79 -1.51 -9.54
C THR A 233 -0.06 -0.23 -9.95
N LEU A 234 -0.33 0.27 -11.15
CA LEU A 234 0.08 1.58 -11.62
C LEU A 234 -1.12 2.52 -11.66
N PHE A 235 -1.04 3.60 -10.91
CA PHE A 235 -2.01 4.68 -10.93
C PHE A 235 -1.51 5.83 -11.80
N LEU A 236 -2.26 6.14 -12.87
CA LEU A 236 -1.98 7.24 -13.79
C LEU A 236 -2.95 8.38 -13.51
N ASP A 237 -2.51 9.34 -12.71
CA ASP A 237 -3.31 10.55 -12.44
C ASP A 237 -3.17 11.56 -13.58
N GLU A 238 -4.26 12.26 -13.88
CA GLU A 238 -4.40 13.23 -14.97
C GLU A 238 -3.95 12.67 -16.33
N ILE A 239 -4.42 11.45 -16.66
CA ILE A 239 -4.06 10.76 -17.91
C ILE A 239 -4.43 11.58 -19.17
N GLY A 240 -5.42 12.48 -19.06
CA GLY A 240 -5.83 13.37 -20.14
C GLY A 240 -4.81 14.46 -20.50
N ASP A 241 -3.70 14.57 -19.72
CA ASP A 241 -2.60 15.50 -20.00
C ASP A 241 -1.41 14.82 -20.71
N MET A 242 -1.51 13.50 -20.94
CA MET A 242 -0.45 12.72 -21.58
C MET A 242 -0.35 13.04 -23.07
N SER A 243 0.89 13.11 -23.61
CA SER A 243 1.12 13.29 -25.04
C SER A 243 0.59 12.10 -25.86
N LEU A 244 0.18 12.33 -27.10
CA LEU A 244 -0.33 11.28 -28.01
C LEU A 244 0.68 10.14 -28.22
N ALA A 245 1.98 10.44 -28.23
CA ALA A 245 3.03 9.45 -28.35
C ALA A 245 3.09 8.53 -27.12
N ALA A 246 3.03 9.12 -25.91
CA ALA A 246 2.98 8.34 -24.67
C ALA A 246 1.67 7.52 -24.58
N GLN A 247 0.52 8.08 -24.99
CA GLN A 247 -0.75 7.37 -25.05
C GLN A 247 -0.66 6.11 -25.93
N ALA A 248 0.00 6.20 -27.09
CA ALA A 248 0.18 5.05 -28.00
C ALA A 248 1.02 3.94 -27.35
N LYS A 249 2.09 4.30 -26.64
CA LYS A 249 2.93 3.33 -25.91
C LYS A 249 2.19 2.71 -24.72
N VAL A 250 1.43 3.48 -23.95
CA VAL A 250 0.57 2.95 -22.87
C VAL A 250 -0.44 1.95 -23.42
N LEU A 251 -1.09 2.28 -24.54
CA LEU A 251 -2.03 1.37 -25.20
C LEU A 251 -1.36 0.04 -25.56
N ARG A 252 -0.15 0.08 -26.13
CA ARG A 252 0.61 -1.12 -26.49
C ARG A 252 0.89 -1.99 -25.25
N VAL A 253 1.34 -1.39 -24.14
CA VAL A 253 1.56 -2.14 -22.88
C VAL A 253 0.27 -2.77 -22.37
N LEU A 254 -0.86 -2.05 -22.44
CA LEU A 254 -2.17 -2.57 -22.02
C LEU A 254 -2.69 -3.71 -22.92
N GLN A 255 -2.24 -3.80 -24.15
CA GLN A 255 -2.65 -4.84 -25.13
C GLN A 255 -1.76 -6.08 -25.05
N GLU A 256 -0.43 -5.88 -24.99
CA GLU A 256 0.57 -6.92 -25.16
C GLU A 256 1.16 -7.41 -23.83
N ASN A 257 0.93 -6.69 -22.71
CA ASN A 257 1.59 -6.90 -21.43
C ASN A 257 3.13 -6.88 -21.56
N LYS A 258 3.63 -6.04 -22.45
CA LYS A 258 5.06 -5.86 -22.74
C LYS A 258 5.35 -4.40 -23.00
N LEU A 259 6.56 -4.00 -22.68
CA LEU A 259 7.11 -2.69 -23.01
C LEU A 259 8.54 -2.81 -23.53
N SER A 260 9.01 -1.77 -24.21
CA SER A 260 10.43 -1.58 -24.55
C SER A 260 10.89 -0.24 -23.97
N ARG A 261 12.10 -0.19 -23.42
CA ARG A 261 12.68 1.06 -22.95
C ARG A 261 13.03 1.99 -24.12
N VAL A 262 13.07 3.28 -23.85
CA VAL A 262 13.51 4.27 -24.85
C VAL A 262 14.95 3.96 -25.24
N GLY A 263 15.20 3.79 -26.53
CA GLY A 263 16.51 3.39 -27.06
C GLY A 263 16.81 1.88 -27.03
N SER A 264 15.79 1.03 -26.81
CA SER A 264 15.92 -0.43 -26.86
C SER A 264 14.77 -1.05 -27.65
N ASP A 265 15.09 -2.10 -28.40
CA ASP A 265 14.09 -2.95 -29.09
C ASP A 265 13.74 -4.22 -28.27
N THR A 266 14.32 -4.37 -27.05
CA THR A 266 14.11 -5.54 -26.23
C THR A 266 12.76 -5.45 -25.51
N ASP A 267 11.89 -6.44 -25.73
CA ASP A 267 10.60 -6.56 -25.03
C ASP A 267 10.78 -7.03 -23.59
N ILE A 268 10.22 -6.30 -22.66
CA ILE A 268 10.13 -6.63 -21.23
C ILE A 268 8.67 -6.97 -20.91
N LYS A 269 8.41 -8.16 -20.40
CA LYS A 269 7.06 -8.56 -19.95
C LYS A 269 6.77 -7.93 -18.60
N VAL A 270 5.55 -7.43 -18.41
CA VAL A 270 5.06 -6.86 -17.16
C VAL A 270 3.61 -7.28 -16.91
N ASP A 271 3.28 -7.52 -15.66
CA ASP A 271 1.91 -7.77 -15.20
C ASP A 271 1.45 -6.64 -14.27
N VAL A 272 0.85 -5.61 -14.84
CA VAL A 272 0.48 -4.40 -14.11
C VAL A 272 -1.03 -4.14 -14.21
N ARG A 273 -1.71 -4.02 -13.06
CA ARG A 273 -3.07 -3.49 -13.02
C ARG A 273 -3.02 -1.97 -13.18
N VAL A 274 -3.71 -1.42 -14.19
CA VAL A 274 -3.73 0.02 -14.43
C VAL A 274 -5.05 0.62 -13.93
N ILE A 275 -4.92 1.67 -13.11
CA ILE A 275 -6.00 2.58 -12.70
C ILE A 275 -5.64 3.95 -13.25
N ALA A 276 -6.57 4.60 -13.94
CA ALA A 276 -6.36 5.94 -14.51
C ALA A 276 -7.33 6.94 -13.88
N ALA A 277 -6.89 8.18 -13.72
CA ALA A 277 -7.76 9.28 -13.28
C ALA A 277 -7.61 10.51 -14.16
N THR A 278 -8.67 11.31 -14.26
CA THR A 278 -8.66 12.59 -14.97
C THR A 278 -9.76 13.54 -14.48
N ASN A 279 -9.49 14.82 -14.58
CA ASN A 279 -10.48 15.89 -14.42
C ASN A 279 -11.09 16.34 -15.75
N LYS A 280 -10.52 15.88 -16.90
CA LYS A 280 -10.98 16.26 -18.25
C LYS A 280 -12.12 15.37 -18.72
N ASP A 281 -12.96 15.93 -19.58
CA ASP A 281 -13.88 15.14 -20.40
C ASP A 281 -13.10 14.53 -21.57
N LEU A 282 -12.71 13.24 -21.42
CA LEU A 282 -11.92 12.53 -22.43
C LEU A 282 -12.65 12.40 -23.76
N ARG A 283 -13.99 12.39 -23.78
CA ARG A 283 -14.73 12.33 -25.04
C ARG A 283 -14.57 13.63 -25.82
N ALA A 284 -14.68 14.76 -25.14
CA ALA A 284 -14.40 16.06 -25.75
C ALA A 284 -12.92 16.20 -26.18
N GLU A 285 -11.98 15.61 -25.43
CA GLU A 285 -10.56 15.59 -25.84
C GLU A 285 -10.29 14.67 -27.04
N ILE A 286 -11.05 13.57 -27.22
CA ILE A 286 -11.02 12.73 -28.43
C ILE A 286 -11.48 13.53 -29.65
N GLU A 287 -12.59 14.25 -29.56
CA GLU A 287 -13.12 15.10 -30.64
C GLU A 287 -12.11 16.19 -31.07
N LYS A 288 -11.33 16.72 -30.10
CA LYS A 288 -10.25 17.69 -30.36
C LYS A 288 -8.97 17.08 -30.90
N GLY A 289 -8.86 15.75 -30.94
CA GLY A 289 -7.66 15.03 -31.34
C GLY A 289 -6.54 15.03 -30.29
N ASN A 290 -6.81 15.39 -29.03
CA ASN A 290 -5.85 15.41 -27.92
C ASN A 290 -5.77 14.07 -27.18
N PHE A 291 -6.76 13.20 -27.33
CA PHE A 291 -6.79 11.89 -26.68
C PHE A 291 -7.20 10.81 -27.70
N ARG A 292 -6.58 9.63 -27.59
CA ARG A 292 -6.84 8.52 -28.50
C ARG A 292 -8.09 7.75 -28.07
N GLU A 293 -8.99 7.50 -28.98
CA GLU A 293 -10.22 6.75 -28.74
C GLU A 293 -9.96 5.28 -28.36
N ASP A 294 -8.95 4.65 -29.00
CA ASP A 294 -8.56 3.28 -28.71
C ASP A 294 -8.03 3.10 -27.27
N LEU A 295 -7.25 4.06 -26.78
CA LEU A 295 -6.81 4.07 -25.40
C LEU A 295 -8.00 4.27 -24.44
N TYR A 296 -8.90 5.21 -24.74
CA TYR A 296 -10.09 5.45 -23.93
C TYR A 296 -10.89 4.15 -23.71
N HIS A 297 -11.20 3.41 -24.76
CA HIS A 297 -11.93 2.14 -24.65
C HIS A 297 -11.15 1.07 -23.89
N ARG A 298 -9.83 1.13 -23.88
CA ARG A 298 -8.99 0.18 -23.18
C ARG A 298 -8.90 0.44 -21.67
N ILE A 299 -8.95 1.71 -21.21
CA ILE A 299 -8.88 2.07 -19.80
C ILE A 299 -10.24 2.21 -19.13
N SER A 300 -11.31 2.49 -19.88
CA SER A 300 -12.66 2.76 -19.36
C SER A 300 -13.53 1.51 -19.24
N VAL A 301 -12.96 0.37 -18.80
CA VAL A 301 -13.74 -0.86 -18.57
C VAL A 301 -14.74 -0.64 -17.44
N ILE A 302 -14.30 -0.04 -16.35
CA ILE A 302 -15.15 0.46 -15.27
C ILE A 302 -14.89 1.96 -15.11
N VAL A 303 -15.95 2.76 -15.06
CA VAL A 303 -15.84 4.20 -14.84
C VAL A 303 -16.43 4.54 -13.48
N ILE A 304 -15.62 5.18 -12.63
CA ILE A 304 -16.06 5.67 -11.33
C ILE A 304 -16.06 7.21 -11.37
N LYS A 305 -17.24 7.80 -11.26
CA LYS A 305 -17.37 9.27 -11.18
C LYS A 305 -17.34 9.70 -9.72
N VAL A 306 -16.32 10.46 -9.34
CA VAL A 306 -16.21 11.06 -8.00
C VAL A 306 -16.97 12.37 -7.97
N PRO A 307 -17.99 12.52 -7.10
CA PRO A 307 -18.81 13.72 -7.03
C PRO A 307 -17.98 14.91 -6.52
N SER A 308 -18.35 16.09 -6.97
CA SER A 308 -17.85 17.35 -6.41
C SER A 308 -18.30 17.49 -4.95
N LEU A 309 -17.63 18.36 -4.19
CA LEU A 309 -18.03 18.63 -2.81
C LEU A 309 -19.40 19.34 -2.77
N ASP A 310 -19.72 20.12 -3.78
CA ASP A 310 -21.03 20.79 -3.92
C ASP A 310 -22.20 19.79 -4.08
N GLU A 311 -21.95 18.60 -4.66
CA GLU A 311 -22.94 17.52 -4.78
C GLU A 311 -23.11 16.68 -3.49
N ARG A 312 -22.22 16.90 -2.50
CA ARG A 312 -22.23 16.18 -1.20
C ARG A 312 -21.99 17.12 -0.01
N LYS A 313 -22.63 18.27 0.02
CA LYS A 313 -22.51 19.27 1.09
C LYS A 313 -22.84 18.73 2.48
N SER A 314 -23.64 17.66 2.56
CA SER A 314 -23.96 16.95 3.80
C SER A 314 -22.71 16.34 4.47
N ASP A 315 -21.64 16.07 3.71
CA ASP A 315 -20.39 15.49 4.25
C ASP A 315 -19.46 16.57 4.82
N ILE A 316 -19.72 17.86 4.58
CA ILE A 316 -18.84 18.96 5.02
C ILE A 316 -18.61 18.97 6.53
N PRO A 317 -19.62 18.80 7.41
CA PRO A 317 -19.36 18.75 8.85
C PRO A 317 -18.38 17.64 9.27
N LEU A 318 -18.55 16.44 8.71
CA LEU A 318 -17.65 15.31 8.97
C LEU A 318 -16.24 15.56 8.44
N LEU A 319 -16.13 16.19 7.27
CA LEU A 319 -14.83 16.56 6.68
C LEU A 319 -14.13 17.65 7.49
N VAL A 320 -14.87 18.65 7.99
CA VAL A 320 -14.30 19.70 8.86
C VAL A 320 -13.74 19.07 10.13
N ASP A 321 -14.50 18.23 10.81
CA ASP A 321 -14.06 17.58 12.05
C ASP A 321 -12.83 16.69 11.81
N TYR A 322 -12.84 15.90 10.74
CA TYR A 322 -11.70 15.10 10.30
C TYR A 322 -10.45 15.95 10.04
N PHE A 323 -10.58 17.08 9.35
CA PHE A 323 -9.42 17.94 9.07
C PHE A 323 -8.93 18.67 10.31
N VAL A 324 -9.81 19.07 11.23
CA VAL A 324 -9.41 19.62 12.53
C VAL A 324 -8.53 18.64 13.28
N ASP A 325 -8.98 17.41 13.44
CA ASP A 325 -8.23 16.38 14.15
C ASP A 325 -6.88 16.11 13.48
N ARG A 326 -6.88 15.98 12.17
CA ARG A 326 -5.66 15.71 11.40
C ARG A 326 -4.66 16.84 11.46
N ILE A 327 -5.08 18.07 11.17
CA ILE A 327 -4.20 19.25 11.15
C ILE A 327 -3.64 19.51 12.54
N CYS A 328 -4.48 19.47 13.58
CA CYS A 328 -4.00 19.67 14.97
C CYS A 328 -2.98 18.60 15.38
N THR A 329 -3.16 17.35 14.94
CA THR A 329 -2.19 16.27 15.20
C THR A 329 -0.88 16.47 14.42
N GLU A 330 -0.97 16.83 13.12
CA GLU A 330 0.20 17.06 12.26
C GLU A 330 1.06 18.25 12.72
N THR A 331 0.39 19.31 13.24
CA THR A 331 1.05 20.57 13.64
C THR A 331 1.32 20.68 15.16
N ALA A 332 0.94 19.64 15.93
CA ALA A 332 1.00 19.65 17.41
C ALA A 332 0.26 20.86 18.05
N MET A 333 -0.78 21.37 17.39
CA MET A 333 -1.63 22.44 17.92
C MET A 333 -2.76 21.85 18.78
N PRO A 334 -3.22 22.57 19.83
CA PRO A 334 -4.39 22.16 20.58
C PRO A 334 -5.62 22.10 19.66
N ARG A 335 -6.46 21.08 19.85
CA ARG A 335 -7.70 20.93 19.07
C ARG A 335 -8.60 22.14 19.29
N LYS A 336 -9.06 22.76 18.19
CA LYS A 336 -10.05 23.83 18.17
C LYS A 336 -11.42 23.28 17.78
N THR A 337 -12.47 24.01 18.11
CA THR A 337 -13.85 23.63 17.77
C THR A 337 -14.45 24.63 16.77
N PHE A 338 -15.38 24.18 15.98
CA PHE A 338 -16.17 25.03 15.08
C PHE A 338 -17.59 25.18 15.65
N SER A 339 -18.14 26.40 15.64
CA SER A 339 -19.55 26.60 15.97
C SER A 339 -20.45 26.08 14.84
N ASP A 340 -21.68 25.69 15.19
CA ASP A 340 -22.65 25.18 14.19
C ASP A 340 -22.92 26.21 13.08
N GLU A 341 -22.94 27.51 13.41
CA GLU A 341 -23.12 28.58 12.44
C GLU A 341 -21.90 28.68 11.49
N ALA A 342 -20.66 28.44 11.99
CA ALA A 342 -19.48 28.44 11.14
C ALA A 342 -19.55 27.28 10.15
N VAL A 343 -19.92 26.08 10.61
CA VAL A 343 -20.06 24.89 9.76
C VAL A 343 -21.15 25.09 8.70
N LYS A 344 -22.30 25.70 9.07
CA LYS A 344 -23.38 26.03 8.12
C LYS A 344 -22.91 26.98 7.00
N LEU A 345 -22.15 28.01 7.33
CA LEU A 345 -21.59 28.93 6.33
C LEU A 345 -20.64 28.18 5.36
N LEU A 346 -19.84 27.24 5.87
CA LEU A 346 -19.01 26.40 5.02
C LEU A 346 -19.83 25.45 4.12
N GLN A 347 -20.98 24.95 4.60
CA GLN A 347 -21.89 24.13 3.78
C GLN A 347 -22.60 24.93 2.66
N GLU A 348 -22.93 26.18 2.91
CA GLU A 348 -23.60 27.05 1.94
C GLU A 348 -22.68 27.47 0.79
N ARG A 349 -21.40 27.58 1.05
CA ARG A 349 -20.39 27.99 0.08
C ARG A 349 -20.27 27.01 -1.08
N SER A 350 -19.86 27.51 -2.26
CA SER A 350 -19.43 26.66 -3.41
C SER A 350 -17.95 26.34 -3.33
N TRP A 351 -17.60 25.10 -3.64
CA TRP A 351 -16.27 24.52 -3.46
C TRP A 351 -15.67 24.09 -4.81
N LYS A 352 -15.19 25.04 -5.61
CA LYS A 352 -14.56 24.75 -6.92
C LYS A 352 -13.32 23.86 -6.80
N GLY A 353 -12.52 24.03 -5.74
CA GLY A 353 -11.35 23.21 -5.43
C GLY A 353 -11.66 21.99 -4.56
N ASN A 354 -12.95 21.72 -4.32
CA ASN A 354 -13.43 20.52 -3.62
C ASN A 354 -12.79 20.31 -2.22
N ILE A 355 -12.44 19.08 -1.88
CA ILE A 355 -11.89 18.71 -0.56
C ILE A 355 -10.53 19.40 -0.31
N ARG A 356 -9.71 19.57 -1.36
CA ARG A 356 -8.42 20.26 -1.22
C ARG A 356 -8.61 21.72 -0.80
N GLU A 357 -9.58 22.41 -1.36
CA GLU A 357 -9.92 23.77 -0.96
C GLU A 357 -10.49 23.82 0.46
N LEU A 358 -11.40 22.90 0.81
CA LEU A 358 -11.95 22.80 2.16
C LEU A 358 -10.84 22.58 3.20
N ARG A 359 -9.90 21.67 2.97
CA ARG A 359 -8.75 21.44 3.86
C ARG A 359 -7.95 22.71 4.08
N ASN A 360 -7.61 23.43 3.01
CA ASN A 360 -6.84 24.67 3.10
C ASN A 360 -7.60 25.77 3.86
N VAL A 361 -8.92 25.83 3.70
CA VAL A 361 -9.77 26.76 4.45
C VAL A 361 -9.82 26.41 5.93
N VAL A 362 -10.01 25.13 6.26
CA VAL A 362 -9.98 24.67 7.67
C VAL A 362 -8.62 24.98 8.30
N GLU A 363 -7.52 24.68 7.61
CA GLU A 363 -6.16 24.98 8.08
C GLU A 363 -5.96 26.50 8.34
N ARG A 364 -6.40 27.34 7.42
CA ARG A 364 -6.37 28.81 7.58
C ARG A 364 -7.16 29.25 8.81
N LEU A 365 -8.36 28.72 9.01
CA LEU A 365 -9.22 29.05 10.15
C LEU A 365 -8.60 28.57 11.48
N LEU A 366 -7.94 27.42 11.49
CA LEU A 366 -7.22 26.93 12.66
C LEU A 366 -6.00 27.80 13.01
N ILE A 367 -5.31 28.37 12.02
CA ILE A 367 -4.16 29.25 12.24
C ILE A 367 -4.61 30.63 12.74
N LEU A 368 -5.60 31.24 12.09
CA LEU A 368 -5.99 32.62 12.31
C LEU A 368 -7.08 32.81 13.37
N GLY A 369 -7.88 31.79 13.65
CA GLY A 369 -8.98 31.88 14.63
C GLY A 369 -8.57 31.51 16.04
N ASP A 370 -9.47 31.76 16.99
CA ASP A 370 -9.33 31.45 18.41
C ASP A 370 -9.57 29.96 18.71
N SER A 371 -9.75 29.62 19.99
CA SER A 371 -10.06 28.23 20.43
C SER A 371 -11.39 27.72 19.85
N THR A 372 -12.34 28.63 19.58
CA THR A 372 -13.62 28.33 18.92
C THR A 372 -13.76 29.16 17.66
N ILE A 373 -13.84 28.49 16.52
CA ILE A 373 -14.04 29.13 15.20
C ILE A 373 -15.51 29.48 15.04
N THR A 374 -15.79 30.78 14.93
CA THR A 374 -17.14 31.33 14.83
C THR A 374 -17.50 31.68 13.39
N ALA A 375 -18.78 31.99 13.17
CA ALA A 375 -19.26 32.53 11.87
C ALA A 375 -18.54 33.83 11.45
N ALA A 376 -18.11 34.66 12.42
CA ALA A 376 -17.33 35.86 12.15
C ALA A 376 -15.96 35.49 11.56
N ASN A 377 -15.25 34.55 12.15
CA ASN A 377 -13.96 34.10 11.61
C ASN A 377 -14.10 33.55 10.16
N VAL A 378 -15.20 32.84 9.85
CA VAL A 378 -15.45 32.37 8.48
C VAL A 378 -15.68 33.56 7.52
N ARG A 379 -16.43 34.58 7.92
CA ARG A 379 -16.64 35.76 7.07
C ARG A 379 -15.34 36.53 6.85
N ASP A 380 -14.53 36.70 7.90
CA ASP A 380 -13.32 37.53 7.85
C ASP A 380 -12.17 36.86 7.08
N TYR A 381 -12.06 35.56 7.15
CA TYR A 381 -10.90 34.84 6.61
C TYR A 381 -11.18 33.94 5.40
N VAL A 382 -12.45 33.74 5.03
CA VAL A 382 -12.83 32.77 3.96
C VAL A 382 -13.73 33.37 2.89
N LEU A 383 -14.67 34.28 3.23
CA LEU A 383 -15.62 34.95 2.33
C LEU A 383 -15.11 36.33 1.94
#